data_d28519035c4b8355fcd57348d65a80c3
#
_entry.id   d28519035c4b8355fcd57348d65a80c3
#
_cell.length_a   1.000
_cell.length_b   1.000
_cell.length_c   1.000
_cell.angle_alpha   90.00
_cell.angle_beta   90.00
_cell.angle_gamma   90.00
#
_symmetry.space_group_name_H-M   'P 1'
#
loop_
_entity.id
_entity.type
_entity.pdbx_description
1 polymer ?
#
loop_
_entity_poly.entity_id
_entity_poly.type
_entity_poly.pdbx_seq_one_letter_code
_entity_poly.pdbx_strand_id
1 'polypeptide(L)'
;MIIRKPRTYMGHPNQEHIRIFLRELFSIPDPEKIAQKTVSFLSDHPVPLSDFPPFAPLYSRTILYRAENHYEAMAARWSKDAISVIHGHPMFAFYYLLEGELSVECFEKSGNKAVRTDTRIYKPGQYFSMLGIPDTFDNGIHRVSAKKESLSIHIYSDDAMKGQIFTI
;
A
#
# COMPACT_ATOMS: atom_id res chain seq x y z
N MET A 1 7.81 7.44 -20.77
CA MET A 1 7.38 6.13 -20.21
C MET A 1 5.90 6.21 -19.92
N ILE A 2 5.06 5.54 -20.70
CA ILE A 2 3.59 5.62 -20.55
C ILE A 2 3.23 4.75 -19.34
N ILE A 3 2.85 5.37 -18.24
CA ILE A 3 2.30 4.69 -17.06
C ILE A 3 0.90 4.22 -17.45
N ARG A 4 0.76 2.95 -17.84
CA ARG A 4 -0.56 2.35 -18.08
C ARG A 4 -1.31 2.23 -16.77
N LYS A 5 -2.55 2.74 -16.70
CA LYS A 5 -3.45 2.54 -15.57
C LYS A 5 -3.53 1.04 -15.24
N PRO A 6 -3.42 0.65 -13.97
CA PRO A 6 -3.55 -0.75 -13.59
C PRO A 6 -4.93 -1.26 -13.98
N ARG A 7 -4.98 -2.43 -14.63
CA ARG A 7 -6.25 -3.10 -14.93
C ARG A 7 -6.91 -3.48 -13.60
N THR A 8 -8.17 -3.08 -13.41
CA THR A 8 -8.98 -3.51 -12.28
C THR A 8 -9.32 -5.00 -12.50
N TYR A 9 -8.73 -5.88 -11.71
CA TYR A 9 -9.08 -7.29 -11.72
C TYR A 9 -10.37 -7.47 -10.91
N MET A 10 -11.40 -8.06 -11.50
CA MET A 10 -12.62 -8.47 -10.79
C MET A 10 -12.27 -9.68 -9.92
N GLY A 11 -12.42 -9.52 -8.62
CA GLY A 11 -11.81 -10.37 -7.62
C GLY A 11 -12.19 -11.86 -7.65
N HIS A 12 -11.23 -12.67 -7.26
CA HIS A 12 -11.38 -14.08 -6.92
C HIS A 12 -12.35 -14.24 -5.73
N PRO A 13 -13.17 -15.31 -5.65
CA PRO A 13 -14.09 -15.55 -4.53
C PRO A 13 -13.47 -15.46 -3.14
N ASN A 14 -12.20 -15.83 -3.01
CA ASN A 14 -11.45 -15.76 -1.74
C ASN A 14 -11.21 -14.32 -1.23
N GLN A 15 -11.51 -13.29 -2.02
CA GLN A 15 -11.32 -11.88 -1.63
C GLN A 15 -12.63 -11.23 -1.15
N GLU A 16 -13.76 -11.90 -1.23
CA GLU A 16 -15.05 -11.31 -0.89
C GLU A 16 -15.15 -10.97 0.60
N HIS A 17 -14.65 -11.81 1.49
CA HIS A 17 -14.62 -11.53 2.92
C HIS A 17 -13.78 -10.29 3.27
N ILE A 18 -12.66 -10.05 2.56
CA ILE A 18 -11.87 -8.83 2.70
C ILE A 18 -12.66 -7.61 2.25
N ARG A 19 -13.39 -7.71 1.14
CA ARG A 19 -14.20 -6.60 0.62
C ARG A 19 -15.34 -6.22 1.57
N ILE A 20 -16.01 -7.21 2.16
CA ILE A 20 -17.04 -6.98 3.17
C ILE A 20 -16.42 -6.25 4.37
N PHE A 21 -15.31 -6.76 4.88
CA PHE A 21 -14.58 -6.13 5.97
C PHE A 21 -14.19 -4.68 5.65
N LEU A 22 -13.59 -4.42 4.48
CA LEU A 22 -13.16 -3.08 4.08
C LEU A 22 -14.32 -2.10 3.93
N ARG A 23 -15.47 -2.54 3.44
CA ARG A 23 -16.68 -1.71 3.34
C ARG A 23 -17.15 -1.23 4.71
N GLU A 24 -17.13 -2.10 5.71
CA GLU A 24 -17.48 -1.74 7.08
C GLU A 24 -16.38 -0.87 7.72
N LEU A 25 -15.12 -1.21 7.49
CA LEU A 25 -13.97 -0.51 8.03
C LEU A 25 -13.94 0.97 7.62
N PHE A 26 -14.24 1.28 6.35
CA PHE A 26 -14.16 2.64 5.83
C PHE A 26 -15.34 3.54 6.25
N SER A 27 -16.31 3.02 6.98
CA SER A 27 -17.29 3.83 7.70
C SER A 27 -16.74 4.44 9.01
N ILE A 28 -15.56 3.98 9.45
CA ILE A 28 -14.92 4.45 10.68
C ILE A 28 -14.19 5.76 10.38
N PRO A 29 -14.47 6.86 11.09
CA PRO A 29 -13.84 8.16 10.81
C PRO A 29 -12.40 8.28 11.35
N ASP A 30 -11.96 7.34 12.18
CA ASP A 30 -10.69 7.37 12.90
C ASP A 30 -9.63 6.50 12.17
N PRO A 31 -8.60 7.11 11.53
CA PRO A 31 -7.59 6.37 10.80
C PRO A 31 -6.77 5.40 11.67
N GLU A 32 -6.54 5.72 12.94
CA GLU A 32 -5.82 4.83 13.83
C GLU A 32 -6.62 3.55 14.13
N LYS A 33 -7.92 3.68 14.32
CA LYS A 33 -8.83 2.51 14.47
C LYS A 33 -8.91 1.70 13.17
N ILE A 34 -8.86 2.35 12.00
CA ILE A 34 -8.75 1.65 10.72
C ILE A 34 -7.49 0.78 10.70
N ALA A 35 -6.32 1.33 11.06
CA ALA A 35 -5.08 0.57 11.09
C ALA A 35 -5.15 -0.62 12.06
N GLN A 36 -5.58 -0.39 13.31
CA GLN A 36 -5.67 -1.42 14.35
C GLN A 36 -6.60 -2.57 13.95
N LYS A 37 -7.79 -2.26 13.44
CA LYS A 37 -8.77 -3.28 12.98
C LYS A 37 -8.24 -4.05 11.77
N THR A 38 -7.52 -3.39 10.87
CA THR A 38 -6.91 -4.05 9.71
C THR A 38 -5.84 -5.04 10.14
N VAL A 39 -4.97 -4.68 11.08
CA VAL A 39 -3.95 -5.58 11.63
C VAL A 39 -4.60 -6.82 12.25
N SER A 40 -5.61 -6.63 13.11
CA SER A 40 -6.32 -7.74 13.75
C SER A 40 -6.96 -8.66 12.70
N PHE A 41 -7.69 -8.08 11.74
CA PHE A 41 -8.36 -8.86 10.70
C PHE A 41 -7.37 -9.68 9.85
N LEU A 42 -6.29 -9.07 9.37
CA LEU A 42 -5.31 -9.75 8.51
C LEU A 42 -4.48 -10.79 9.27
N SER A 43 -4.31 -10.64 10.58
CA SER A 43 -3.67 -11.66 11.43
C SER A 43 -4.54 -12.91 11.56
N ASP A 44 -5.86 -12.74 11.65
CA ASP A 44 -6.82 -13.83 11.81
C ASP A 44 -7.25 -14.46 10.46
N HIS A 45 -7.12 -13.70 9.37
CA HIS A 45 -7.55 -14.10 8.03
C HIS A 45 -6.38 -13.94 7.04
N PRO A 46 -5.40 -14.84 7.07
CA PRO A 46 -4.25 -14.79 6.18
C PRO A 46 -4.71 -14.97 4.72
N VAL A 47 -4.15 -14.14 3.84
CA VAL A 47 -4.45 -14.16 2.40
C VAL A 47 -3.19 -14.61 1.68
N PRO A 48 -3.22 -15.72 0.95
CA PRO A 48 -2.03 -16.26 0.31
C PRO A 48 -1.65 -15.48 -0.96
N LEU A 49 -0.37 -15.46 -1.25
CA LEU A 49 0.21 -14.86 -2.45
C LEU A 49 -0.44 -15.38 -3.74
N SER A 50 -0.87 -16.67 -3.76
CA SER A 50 -1.52 -17.31 -4.89
C SER A 50 -2.85 -16.65 -5.32
N ASP A 51 -3.53 -15.96 -4.42
CA ASP A 51 -4.79 -15.28 -4.71
C ASP A 51 -4.59 -13.98 -5.52
N PHE A 52 -3.35 -13.54 -5.65
CA PHE A 52 -2.97 -12.34 -6.39
C PHE A 52 -1.92 -12.66 -7.46
N PRO A 53 -2.31 -13.22 -8.60
CA PRO A 53 -1.36 -13.53 -9.66
C PRO A 53 -0.67 -12.26 -10.19
N PRO A 54 0.62 -12.33 -10.55
CA PRO A 54 1.34 -11.19 -11.13
C PRO A 54 0.79 -10.89 -12.54
N PHE A 55 0.57 -9.61 -12.84
CA PHE A 55 0.16 -9.14 -14.17
C PHE A 55 0.98 -7.93 -14.65
N ALA A 56 2.02 -7.57 -13.91
CA ALA A 56 2.98 -6.54 -14.27
C ALA A 56 4.41 -6.96 -13.87
N PRO A 57 5.45 -6.49 -14.57
CA PRO A 57 6.82 -7.00 -14.40
C PRO A 57 7.44 -6.75 -13.02
N LEU A 58 7.17 -5.60 -12.41
CA LEU A 58 7.78 -5.22 -11.12
C LEU A 58 6.83 -5.49 -9.96
N TYR A 59 5.66 -4.88 -9.99
CA TYR A 59 4.62 -5.14 -9.01
C TYR A 59 3.24 -4.92 -9.62
N SER A 60 2.30 -5.71 -9.16
CA SER A 60 0.90 -5.69 -9.59
C SER A 60 0.03 -5.14 -8.48
N ARG A 61 -0.86 -4.21 -8.81
CA ARG A 61 -1.78 -3.57 -7.87
C ARG A 61 -3.20 -4.03 -8.14
N THR A 62 -3.80 -4.72 -7.20
CA THR A 62 -5.20 -5.14 -7.27
C THR A 62 -6.02 -4.29 -6.31
N ILE A 63 -6.94 -3.48 -6.83
CA ILE A 63 -7.85 -2.72 -5.99
C ILE A 63 -8.86 -3.69 -5.36
N LEU A 64 -8.88 -3.72 -4.04
CA LEU A 64 -9.80 -4.54 -3.25
C LEU A 64 -11.12 -3.82 -3.02
N TYR A 65 -11.05 -2.55 -2.64
CA TYR A 65 -12.24 -1.73 -2.39
C TYR A 65 -11.90 -0.23 -2.52
N ARG A 66 -12.85 0.55 -3.05
CA ARG A 66 -12.87 2.00 -3.02
C ARG A 66 -14.18 2.48 -2.44
N ALA A 67 -14.12 3.31 -1.43
CA ALA A 67 -15.29 3.89 -0.78
C ALA A 67 -15.66 5.25 -1.39
N GLU A 68 -16.91 5.69 -1.20
CA GLU A 68 -17.38 7.00 -1.64
C GLU A 68 -16.65 8.16 -0.93
N ASN A 69 -16.16 7.94 0.28
CA ASN A 69 -15.33 8.88 1.04
C ASN A 69 -13.84 8.87 0.61
N HIS A 70 -13.55 8.37 -0.58
CA HIS A 70 -12.24 8.28 -1.22
C HIS A 70 -11.26 7.27 -0.65
N TYR A 71 -11.53 6.63 0.49
CA TYR A 71 -10.65 5.56 0.99
C TYR A 71 -10.50 4.44 -0.04
N GLU A 72 -9.24 4.02 -0.23
CA GLU A 72 -8.87 2.95 -1.15
C GLU A 72 -8.08 1.87 -0.40
N ALA A 73 -8.44 0.60 -0.62
CA ALA A 73 -7.61 -0.53 -0.24
C ALA A 73 -7.15 -1.31 -1.46
N MET A 74 -5.90 -1.73 -1.46
CA MET A 74 -5.32 -2.53 -2.52
C MET A 74 -4.38 -3.62 -1.99
N ALA A 75 -4.24 -4.70 -2.76
CA ALA A 75 -3.15 -5.66 -2.64
C ALA A 75 -2.04 -5.31 -3.62
N ALA A 76 -0.80 -5.30 -3.16
CA ALA A 76 0.38 -5.15 -4.00
C ALA A 76 1.17 -6.46 -3.99
N ARG A 77 1.24 -7.12 -5.15
CA ARG A 77 2.10 -8.26 -5.41
C ARG A 77 3.42 -7.78 -6.00
N TRP A 78 4.51 -8.04 -5.31
CA TRP A 78 5.87 -7.64 -5.70
C TRP A 78 6.62 -8.84 -6.26
N SER A 79 7.22 -8.68 -7.43
CA SER A 79 8.21 -9.64 -7.92
C SER A 79 9.51 -9.50 -7.12
N LYS A 80 10.30 -10.55 -7.02
CA LYS A 80 11.65 -10.47 -6.45
C LYS A 80 12.45 -9.40 -7.20
N ASP A 81 13.21 -8.60 -6.46
CA ASP A 81 14.04 -7.48 -6.93
C ASP A 81 13.25 -6.30 -7.54
N ALA A 82 11.93 -6.31 -7.43
CA ALA A 82 11.10 -5.15 -7.79
C ALA A 82 11.44 -3.93 -6.94
N ILE A 83 11.40 -2.76 -7.56
CA ILE A 83 11.64 -1.49 -6.91
C ILE A 83 10.61 -0.47 -7.37
N SER A 84 10.02 0.29 -6.44
CA SER A 84 9.11 1.38 -6.76
C SER A 84 9.85 2.68 -7.08
N VAL A 85 9.16 3.66 -7.64
CA VAL A 85 9.63 5.05 -7.64
C VAL A 85 9.63 5.60 -6.22
N ILE A 86 10.35 6.70 -5.99
CA ILE A 86 10.23 7.48 -4.74
C ILE A 86 8.92 8.26 -4.83
N HIS A 87 8.01 8.06 -3.89
CA HIS A 87 6.68 8.66 -3.94
C HIS A 87 6.14 8.99 -2.55
N GLY A 88 5.28 9.98 -2.53
CA GLY A 88 4.50 10.36 -1.36
C GLY A 88 3.08 9.79 -1.38
N HIS A 89 2.30 10.10 -0.35
CA HIS A 89 0.98 9.54 -0.11
C HIS A 89 -0.03 10.62 0.27
N PRO A 90 -1.34 10.33 0.20
CA PRO A 90 -2.35 11.16 0.82
C PRO A 90 -2.20 11.21 2.35
N MET A 91 -3.05 11.94 3.03
CA MET A 91 -2.99 12.19 4.48
C MET A 91 -2.83 10.92 5.31
N PHE A 92 -3.59 9.87 5.02
CA PHE A 92 -3.46 8.58 5.70
C PHE A 92 -2.89 7.53 4.74
N ALA A 93 -1.89 6.81 5.21
CA ALA A 93 -1.33 5.65 4.54
C ALA A 93 -1.04 4.54 5.55
N PHE A 94 -1.42 3.34 5.18
CA PHE A 94 -1.19 2.12 5.93
C PHE A 94 -0.71 1.03 4.97
N TYR A 95 0.25 0.21 5.40
CA TYR A 95 0.56 -1.05 4.74
C TYR A 95 0.90 -2.14 5.76
N TYR A 96 0.53 -3.37 5.40
CA TYR A 96 0.76 -4.58 6.17
C TYR A 96 1.39 -5.63 5.25
N LEU A 97 2.50 -6.22 5.66
CA LEU A 97 3.17 -7.27 4.90
C LEU A 97 2.59 -8.63 5.27
N LEU A 98 1.97 -9.30 4.29
CA LEU A 98 1.42 -10.65 4.42
C LEU A 98 2.48 -11.74 4.19
N GLU A 99 3.25 -11.60 3.11
CA GLU A 99 4.29 -12.56 2.73
C GLU A 99 5.52 -11.85 2.17
N GLY A 100 6.69 -12.49 2.27
CA GLY A 100 7.93 -12.04 1.67
C GLY A 100 8.81 -11.18 2.56
N GLU A 101 9.50 -10.19 1.97
CA GLU A 101 10.36 -9.23 2.66
C GLU A 101 10.48 -7.95 1.83
N LEU A 102 10.15 -6.83 2.44
CA LEU A 102 10.25 -5.52 1.82
C LEU A 102 11.29 -4.64 2.55
N SER A 103 12.15 -4.00 1.78
CA SER A 103 13.01 -2.92 2.27
C SER A 103 12.39 -1.59 1.87
N VAL A 104 12.18 -0.70 2.83
CA VAL A 104 11.56 0.61 2.64
C VAL A 104 12.56 1.68 3.00
N GLU A 105 12.99 2.44 2.00
CA GLU A 105 13.81 3.64 2.18
C GLU A 105 12.89 4.82 2.40
N CYS A 106 13.07 5.53 3.51
CA CYS A 106 12.32 6.74 3.87
C CYS A 106 13.08 7.98 3.44
N PHE A 107 12.35 9.00 3.04
CA PHE A 107 12.91 10.25 2.55
C PHE A 107 12.20 11.46 3.16
N GLU A 108 12.93 12.56 3.21
CA GLU A 108 12.39 13.90 3.46
C GLU A 108 12.47 14.75 2.20
N LYS A 109 11.49 15.64 2.04
CA LYS A 109 11.43 16.57 0.92
C LYS A 109 12.44 17.70 1.12
N SER A 110 13.26 17.96 0.11
CA SER A 110 14.20 19.09 0.04
C SER A 110 13.99 19.80 -1.30
N GLY A 111 13.14 20.82 -1.32
CA GLY A 111 12.70 21.44 -2.56
C GLY A 111 11.95 20.43 -3.45
N ASN A 112 12.44 20.20 -4.68
CA ASN A 112 11.87 19.22 -5.62
C ASN A 112 12.55 17.84 -5.53
N LYS A 113 13.48 17.65 -4.60
CA LYS A 113 14.24 16.41 -4.41
C LYS A 113 13.81 15.69 -3.13
N ALA A 114 14.16 14.42 -3.05
CA ALA A 114 14.02 13.61 -1.85
C ALA A 114 15.41 13.23 -1.32
N VAL A 115 15.63 13.43 -0.02
CA VAL A 115 16.86 13.06 0.68
C VAL A 115 16.56 11.87 1.59
N ARG A 116 17.30 10.78 1.42
CA ARG A 116 17.10 9.55 2.23
C ARG A 116 17.48 9.81 3.68
N THR A 117 16.58 9.44 4.60
CA THR A 117 16.74 9.61 6.04
C THR A 117 16.87 8.29 6.79
N ASP A 118 16.19 7.23 6.31
CA ASP A 118 16.15 5.95 7.01
C ASP A 118 15.95 4.78 6.03
N THR A 119 16.22 3.57 6.48
CA THR A 119 15.88 2.33 5.76
C THR A 119 15.36 1.30 6.76
N ARG A 120 14.18 0.75 6.48
CA ARG A 120 13.51 -0.25 7.32
C ARG A 120 13.25 -1.52 6.54
N ILE A 121 13.36 -2.67 7.21
CA ILE A 121 13.03 -3.98 6.64
C ILE A 121 11.75 -4.46 7.30
N TYR A 122 10.77 -4.83 6.49
CA TYR A 122 9.49 -5.39 6.93
C TYR A 122 9.44 -6.87 6.62
N LYS A 123 8.95 -7.63 7.60
CA LYS A 123 8.69 -9.07 7.55
C LYS A 123 7.20 -9.34 7.71
N PRO A 124 6.70 -10.54 7.36
CA PRO A 124 5.29 -10.89 7.52
C PRO A 124 4.77 -10.59 8.93
N GLY A 125 3.58 -10.01 9.01
CA GLY A 125 2.94 -9.54 10.23
C GLY A 125 3.32 -8.14 10.67
N GLN A 126 4.34 -7.53 10.07
CA GLN A 126 4.71 -6.15 10.36
C GLN A 126 3.95 -5.17 9.48
N TYR A 127 3.68 -4.00 10.04
CA TYR A 127 2.92 -2.94 9.38
C TYR A 127 3.51 -1.57 9.65
N PHE A 128 3.06 -0.61 8.86
CA PHE A 128 3.30 0.81 9.03
C PHE A 128 1.98 1.56 8.89
N SER A 129 1.78 2.59 9.68
CA SER A 129 0.71 3.56 9.47
C SER A 129 1.22 4.95 9.73
N MET A 130 0.67 5.92 9.02
CA MET A 130 0.96 7.32 9.21
C MET A 130 -0.28 8.17 9.00
N LEU A 131 -0.32 9.28 9.72
CA LEU A 131 -1.25 10.36 9.51
C LEU A 131 -0.42 11.62 9.21
N GLY A 132 -0.56 12.14 8.02
CA GLY A 132 0.16 13.30 7.53
C GLY A 132 -0.72 14.54 7.41
N ILE A 133 -0.33 15.45 6.51
CA ILE A 133 -1.01 16.72 6.27
C ILE A 133 -2.17 16.50 5.29
N PRO A 134 -3.39 16.97 5.60
CA PRO A 134 -4.53 16.92 4.67
C PRO A 134 -4.24 17.66 3.36
N ASP A 135 -4.89 17.21 2.28
CA ASP A 135 -4.85 17.84 0.96
C ASP A 135 -3.46 17.93 0.33
N THR A 136 -2.49 17.18 0.88
CA THR A 136 -1.18 16.99 0.28
C THR A 136 -0.99 15.53 -0.12
N PHE A 137 -0.14 15.29 -1.11
CA PHE A 137 0.17 13.95 -1.63
C PHE A 137 1.67 13.65 -1.57
N ASP A 138 2.35 14.32 -0.66
CA ASP A 138 3.79 14.18 -0.40
C ASP A 138 4.09 13.72 1.03
N ASN A 139 3.11 13.13 1.72
CA ASN A 139 3.29 12.56 3.05
C ASN A 139 4.05 11.22 2.97
N GLY A 140 4.88 10.94 3.97
CA GLY A 140 5.54 9.64 4.14
C GLY A 140 6.32 9.18 2.91
N ILE A 141 7.12 10.07 2.34
CA ILE A 141 7.87 9.83 1.11
C ILE A 141 8.76 8.60 1.28
N HIS A 142 8.61 7.63 0.41
CA HIS A 142 9.43 6.42 0.46
C HIS A 142 9.64 5.76 -0.92
N ARG A 143 10.54 4.79 -0.93
CA ARG A 143 10.76 3.84 -2.01
C ARG A 143 10.77 2.43 -1.43
N VAL A 144 10.06 1.51 -2.08
CA VAL A 144 9.99 0.10 -1.66
C VAL A 144 10.82 -0.75 -2.61
N SER A 145 11.60 -1.69 -2.07
CA SER A 145 12.22 -2.76 -2.82
C SER A 145 11.90 -4.13 -2.22
N ALA A 146 11.53 -5.08 -3.07
CA ALA A 146 11.19 -6.44 -2.66
C ALA A 146 12.44 -7.32 -2.69
N LYS A 147 12.82 -7.88 -1.55
CA LYS A 147 13.95 -8.83 -1.45
C LYS A 147 13.56 -10.24 -1.85
N LYS A 148 12.28 -10.54 -1.80
CA LYS A 148 11.64 -11.80 -2.21
C LYS A 148 10.33 -11.47 -2.89
N GLU A 149 9.70 -12.43 -3.57
CA GLU A 149 8.30 -12.30 -3.92
C GLU A 149 7.50 -11.96 -2.65
N SER A 150 6.68 -10.93 -2.71
CA SER A 150 6.02 -10.38 -1.54
C SER A 150 4.58 -9.99 -1.85
N LEU A 151 3.73 -10.03 -0.81
CA LEU A 151 2.36 -9.56 -0.84
C LEU A 151 2.12 -8.61 0.32
N SER A 152 1.64 -7.42 0.02
CA SER A 152 1.26 -6.42 1.02
C SER A 152 -0.13 -5.86 0.76
N ILE A 153 -0.86 -5.55 1.83
CA ILE A 153 -2.15 -4.83 1.78
C ILE A 153 -1.87 -3.37 2.13
N HIS A 154 -2.44 -2.49 1.34
CA HIS A 154 -2.30 -1.04 1.52
C HIS A 154 -3.68 -0.40 1.66
N ILE A 155 -3.79 0.59 2.52
CA ILE A 155 -4.97 1.44 2.69
C ILE A 155 -4.55 2.90 2.64
N TYR A 156 -5.29 3.70 1.90
CA TYR A 156 -5.06 5.12 1.74
C TYR A 156 -6.35 5.92 1.92
N SER A 157 -6.26 7.16 2.39
CA SER A 157 -7.41 8.06 2.50
C SER A 157 -7.84 8.69 1.18
N ASP A 158 -7.13 8.42 0.08
CA ASP A 158 -7.46 8.85 -1.29
C ASP A 158 -6.77 7.92 -2.29
N ASP A 159 -6.98 8.14 -3.59
CA ASP A 159 -6.32 7.41 -4.68
C ASP A 159 -4.80 7.51 -4.55
N ALA A 160 -4.15 6.38 -4.32
CA ALA A 160 -2.69 6.29 -4.20
C ALA A 160 -1.94 6.76 -5.46
N MET A 161 -2.59 6.80 -6.63
CA MET A 161 -2.00 7.29 -7.88
C MET A 161 -1.80 8.81 -7.91
N LYS A 162 -2.38 9.55 -6.95
CA LYS A 162 -2.15 10.98 -6.78
C LYS A 162 -0.85 11.30 -6.06
N GLY A 163 -0.19 10.30 -5.45
CA GLY A 163 1.09 10.47 -4.75
C GLY A 163 2.12 11.19 -5.61
N GLN A 164 2.76 12.21 -5.05
CA GLN A 164 3.82 12.97 -5.72
C GLN A 164 5.05 12.09 -5.93
N ILE A 165 5.65 12.14 -7.12
CA ILE A 165 6.89 11.42 -7.45
C ILE A 165 8.07 12.34 -7.27
N PHE A 166 9.17 11.81 -6.72
CA PHE A 166 10.40 12.53 -6.45
C PHE A 166 11.61 11.90 -7.14
N THR A 167 12.64 12.73 -7.32
CA THR A 167 13.99 12.29 -7.72
C THR A 167 14.99 12.54 -6.57
N ILE A 168 16.12 11.83 -6.60
CA ILE A 168 17.24 12.06 -5.66
C ILE A 168 18.03 13.28 -6.09
#